data_3f2f934f67dd439ccea1eab7715373e0
#
_entry.id   3f2f934f67dd439ccea1eab7715373e0
#
_cell.length_a   1.000
_cell.length_b   1.000
_cell.length_c   1.000
_cell.angle_alpha   90.00
_cell.angle_beta   90.00
_cell.angle_gamma   90.00
#
_symmetry.space_group_name_H-M   'P 1'
#
loop_
_entity.id
_entity.type
_entity.pdbx_description
1 polymer ?
#
loop_
_entity_poly.entity_id
_entity_poly.type
_entity_poly.pdbx_seq_one_letter_code
_entity_poly.pdbx_strand_id
1 'polypeptide(L)'
;LHTELSKEERKKRAIEMLEKVELHNPEQVYEQYPHELSGGMRQRVMIAAAMICDPKLLIADEPTTALDVTIQEQIVALLKRINREKKTAILFISHDLSLVRQLCERVLVMRGGYVVESGPADEIFYHPKEEYTKKLIAAIPRVIRKTEKDS
;
A
#
# COMPACT_ATOMS: atom_id res chain seq x y z
N LEU A 1 8.85 22.53 1.46
CA LEU A 1 8.36 23.88 1.11
C LEU A 1 7.79 24.66 2.30
N HIS A 2 7.61 24.02 3.47
CA HIS A 2 6.98 24.63 4.65
C HIS A 2 7.81 24.44 5.93
N THR A 3 9.12 24.22 5.81
CA THR A 3 10.00 24.06 6.96
C THR A 3 11.19 25.01 6.82
N GLU A 4 11.57 25.65 7.90
CA GLU A 4 12.78 26.51 7.99
C GLU A 4 14.08 25.70 8.07
N LEU A 5 14.04 24.40 7.68
CA LEU A 5 15.19 23.51 7.73
C LEU A 5 16.26 23.90 6.73
N SER A 6 17.53 23.83 7.14
CA SER A 6 18.69 23.96 6.28
C SER A 6 18.73 22.87 5.20
N LYS A 7 19.59 23.02 4.20
CA LYS A 7 19.77 22.01 3.15
C LYS A 7 20.25 20.68 3.73
N GLU A 8 21.16 20.72 4.67
CA GLU A 8 21.74 19.57 5.35
C GLU A 8 20.69 18.82 6.17
N GLU A 9 19.88 19.54 6.92
CA GLU A 9 18.79 18.97 7.72
C GLU A 9 17.72 18.30 6.84
N ARG A 10 17.37 18.91 5.71
CA ARG A 10 16.44 18.32 4.74
C ARG A 10 17.01 17.03 4.13
N LYS A 11 18.30 17.03 3.75
CA LYS A 11 18.97 15.83 3.24
C LYS A 11 18.96 14.72 4.28
N LYS A 12 19.35 15.01 5.52
CA LYS A 12 19.35 14.05 6.63
C LYS A 12 17.96 13.45 6.83
N ARG A 13 16.92 14.28 6.89
CA ARG A 13 15.53 13.83 7.08
C ARG A 13 15.05 12.96 5.90
N ALA A 14 15.44 13.28 4.69
CA ALA A 14 15.12 12.47 3.51
C ALA A 14 15.78 11.09 3.60
N ILE A 15 17.08 11.01 3.93
CA ILE A 15 17.81 9.74 4.09
C ILE A 15 17.18 8.90 5.21
N GLU A 16 16.89 9.47 6.37
CA GLU A 16 16.20 8.78 7.47
C GLU A 16 14.84 8.23 7.05
N MET A 17 14.12 8.93 6.16
CA MET A 17 12.84 8.44 5.64
C MET A 17 13.03 7.30 4.64
N LEU A 18 14.06 7.33 3.80
CA LEU A 18 14.42 6.24 2.89
C LEU A 18 14.80 4.97 3.67
N GLU A 19 15.49 5.08 4.80
CA GLU A 19 15.75 3.96 5.72
C GLU A 19 14.43 3.38 6.28
N LYS A 20 13.53 4.24 6.74
CA LYS A 20 12.22 3.83 7.31
C LYS A 20 11.35 3.08 6.32
N VAL A 21 11.48 3.31 5.03
CA VAL A 21 10.81 2.54 3.99
C VAL A 21 11.64 1.34 3.49
N GLU A 22 12.68 0.95 4.24
CA GLU A 22 13.51 -0.24 4.01
C GLU A 22 14.26 -0.22 2.67
N LEU A 23 14.75 0.94 2.26
CA LEU A 23 15.67 1.02 1.14
C LEU A 23 17.10 0.77 1.61
N HIS A 24 17.77 -0.16 0.94
CA HIS A 24 19.19 -0.40 1.16
C HIS A 24 20.02 0.75 0.58
N ASN A 25 21.11 1.13 1.27
CA ASN A 25 21.99 2.22 0.88
C ASN A 25 21.25 3.53 0.61
N PRO A 26 20.51 4.09 1.58
CA PRO A 26 19.61 5.22 1.39
C PRO A 26 20.35 6.49 0.94
N GLU A 27 21.63 6.69 1.31
CA GLU A 27 22.48 7.78 0.81
C GLU A 27 22.69 7.67 -0.71
N GLN A 28 22.96 6.47 -1.20
CA GLN A 28 23.11 6.24 -2.63
C GLN A 28 21.79 6.46 -3.36
N VAL A 29 20.69 5.93 -2.80
CA VAL A 29 19.34 6.11 -3.38
C VAL A 29 18.96 7.60 -3.44
N TYR A 30 19.34 8.38 -2.44
CA TYR A 30 19.08 9.84 -2.42
C TYR A 30 19.70 10.58 -3.62
N GLU A 31 20.86 10.12 -4.12
CA GLU A 31 21.57 10.74 -5.25
C GLU A 31 21.12 10.16 -6.61
N GLN A 32 20.32 9.09 -6.64
CA GLN A 32 19.86 8.43 -7.86
C GLN A 32 18.62 9.11 -8.47
N TYR A 33 18.51 9.01 -9.79
CA TYR A 33 17.33 9.41 -10.53
C TYR A 33 16.27 8.29 -10.56
N PRO A 34 14.98 8.62 -10.73
CA PRO A 34 13.90 7.61 -10.75
C PRO A 34 14.09 6.48 -11.78
N HIS A 35 14.71 6.76 -12.92
CA HIS A 35 14.95 5.76 -13.97
C HIS A 35 16.06 4.74 -13.61
N GLU A 36 16.88 5.05 -12.60
CA GLU A 36 17.94 4.15 -12.11
C GLU A 36 17.42 3.19 -11.01
N LEU A 37 16.19 3.40 -10.54
CA LEU A 37 15.56 2.63 -9.48
C LEU A 37 14.68 1.51 -10.05
N SER A 38 14.64 0.35 -9.39
CA SER A 38 13.65 -0.69 -9.68
C SER A 38 12.22 -0.22 -9.39
N GLY A 39 11.20 -0.94 -9.88
CA GLY A 39 9.80 -0.61 -9.61
C GLY A 39 9.47 -0.54 -8.12
N GLY A 40 9.91 -1.54 -7.35
CA GLY A 40 9.72 -1.57 -5.91
C GLY A 40 10.47 -0.46 -5.17
N MET A 41 11.70 -0.12 -5.60
CA MET A 41 12.44 1.00 -5.02
C MET A 41 11.74 2.33 -5.30
N ARG A 42 11.28 2.57 -6.54
CA ARG A 42 10.49 3.77 -6.88
C ARG A 42 9.26 3.90 -6.00
N GLN A 43 8.53 2.80 -5.81
CA GLN A 43 7.33 2.80 -4.96
C GLN A 43 7.65 3.15 -3.51
N ARG A 44 8.74 2.60 -2.95
CA ARG A 44 9.20 2.93 -1.59
C ARG A 44 9.62 4.40 -1.48
N VAL A 45 10.31 4.94 -2.47
CA VAL A 45 10.68 6.38 -2.52
C VAL A 45 9.42 7.26 -2.57
N MET A 46 8.39 6.89 -3.35
CA MET A 46 7.12 7.62 -3.38
C MET A 46 6.42 7.61 -2.03
N ILE A 47 6.40 6.46 -1.35
CA ILE A 47 5.87 6.34 0.02
C ILE A 47 6.67 7.22 0.99
N ALA A 48 8.01 7.18 0.92
CA ALA A 48 8.88 8.03 1.75
C ALA A 48 8.59 9.52 1.54
N ALA A 49 8.46 9.95 0.29
CA ALA A 49 8.13 11.34 -0.06
C ALA A 49 6.75 11.77 0.48
N ALA A 50 5.76 10.89 0.43
CA ALA A 50 4.43 11.15 0.97
C ALA A 50 4.45 11.23 2.51
N MET A 51 5.30 10.43 3.16
CA MET A 51 5.39 10.32 4.62
C MET A 51 6.30 11.35 5.29
N ILE A 52 7.14 12.07 4.53
CA ILE A 52 8.17 12.95 5.09
C ILE A 52 7.61 14.11 5.95
N CYS A 53 6.36 14.49 5.71
CA CYS A 53 5.65 15.53 6.45
C CYS A 53 4.76 14.98 7.59
N ASP A 54 4.93 13.72 7.96
CA ASP A 54 4.11 13.02 8.97
C ASP A 54 2.59 13.25 8.79
N PRO A 55 2.02 12.87 7.63
CA PRO A 55 0.62 13.13 7.32
C PRO A 55 -0.31 12.31 8.22
N LYS A 56 -1.52 12.82 8.48
CA LYS A 56 -2.58 12.07 9.17
C LYS A 56 -3.29 11.07 8.25
N LEU A 57 -3.27 11.32 6.95
CA LEU A 57 -3.88 10.48 5.90
C LEU A 57 -2.88 10.30 4.76
N LEU A 58 -2.66 9.04 4.38
CA LEU A 58 -1.94 8.64 3.17
C LEU A 58 -2.95 8.09 2.16
N ILE A 59 -2.98 8.68 0.95
CA ILE A 59 -3.76 8.15 -0.16
C ILE A 59 -2.83 7.30 -1.02
N ALA A 60 -3.11 6.02 -1.12
CA ALA A 60 -2.36 5.04 -1.89
C ALA A 60 -3.23 4.56 -3.06
N ASP A 61 -3.08 5.21 -4.21
CA ASP A 61 -3.83 4.91 -5.43
C ASP A 61 -3.02 3.94 -6.29
N GLU A 62 -3.53 2.72 -6.43
CA GLU A 62 -2.90 1.60 -7.15
C GLU A 62 -1.40 1.41 -6.82
N PRO A 63 -1.01 1.37 -5.53
CA PRO A 63 0.40 1.46 -5.14
C PRO A 63 1.21 0.20 -5.46
N THR A 64 0.57 -0.85 -5.96
CA THR A 64 1.21 -2.14 -6.29
C THR A 64 1.10 -2.49 -7.77
N THR A 65 0.52 -1.61 -8.59
CA THR A 65 0.38 -1.84 -10.04
C THR A 65 1.76 -1.98 -10.71
N ALA A 66 1.88 -2.96 -11.61
CA ALA A 66 3.11 -3.31 -12.33
C ALA A 66 4.28 -3.80 -11.44
N LEU A 67 4.01 -4.25 -10.22
CA LEU A 67 4.97 -4.92 -9.35
C LEU A 67 4.73 -6.44 -9.35
N ASP A 68 5.79 -7.23 -9.20
CA ASP A 68 5.65 -8.67 -8.96
C ASP A 68 5.03 -8.96 -7.57
N VAL A 69 4.49 -10.17 -7.41
CA VAL A 69 3.74 -10.56 -6.20
C VAL A 69 4.55 -10.38 -4.92
N THR A 70 5.84 -10.73 -4.96
CA THR A 70 6.73 -10.62 -3.79
C THR A 70 6.90 -9.16 -3.36
N ILE A 71 7.11 -8.28 -4.32
CA ILE A 71 7.25 -6.84 -4.06
C ILE A 71 5.92 -6.24 -3.61
N GLN A 72 4.79 -6.67 -4.19
CA GLN A 72 3.46 -6.24 -3.73
C GLN A 72 3.23 -6.55 -2.25
N GLU A 73 3.55 -7.78 -1.81
CA GLU A 73 3.45 -8.19 -0.40
C GLU A 73 4.32 -7.33 0.51
N GLN A 74 5.54 -7.00 0.08
CA GLN A 74 6.44 -6.11 0.83
C GLN A 74 5.87 -4.69 0.96
N ILE A 75 5.30 -4.13 -0.09
CA ILE A 75 4.65 -2.80 -0.05
C ILE A 75 3.45 -2.80 0.89
N VAL A 76 2.61 -3.85 0.84
CA VAL A 76 1.48 -4.00 1.78
C VAL A 76 1.96 -4.11 3.22
N ALA A 77 3.00 -4.89 3.49
CA ALA A 77 3.61 -5.00 4.82
C ALA A 77 4.16 -3.65 5.32
N LEU A 78 4.82 -2.89 4.45
CA LEU A 78 5.30 -1.55 4.74
C LEU A 78 4.15 -0.59 5.11
N LEU A 79 3.06 -0.59 4.33
CA LEU A 79 1.88 0.25 4.60
C LEU A 79 1.22 -0.12 5.94
N LYS A 80 1.08 -1.41 6.25
CA LYS A 80 0.59 -1.88 7.56
C LYS A 80 1.46 -1.38 8.71
N ARG A 81 2.78 -1.44 8.55
CA ARG A 81 3.71 -0.96 9.56
C ARG A 81 3.56 0.55 9.78
N ILE A 82 3.51 1.34 8.70
CA ILE A 82 3.29 2.79 8.76
C ILE A 82 1.99 3.12 9.53
N ASN A 83 0.89 2.46 9.16
CA ASN A 83 -0.40 2.66 9.85
C ASN A 83 -0.28 2.37 11.35
N ARG A 84 0.33 1.23 11.72
CA ARG A 84 0.46 0.80 13.11
C ARG A 84 1.36 1.72 13.93
N GLU A 85 2.54 2.08 13.39
CA GLU A 85 3.57 2.83 14.12
C GLU A 85 3.31 4.32 14.15
N LYS A 86 2.86 4.89 13.03
CA LYS A 86 2.63 6.32 12.88
C LYS A 86 1.19 6.74 13.14
N LYS A 87 0.25 5.79 13.24
CA LYS A 87 -1.20 6.05 13.32
C LYS A 87 -1.73 6.87 12.14
N THR A 88 -1.01 6.83 11.01
CA THR A 88 -1.44 7.45 9.76
C THR A 88 -2.60 6.63 9.19
N ALA A 89 -3.74 7.24 8.96
CA ALA A 89 -4.84 6.60 8.24
C ALA A 89 -4.43 6.34 6.78
N ILE A 90 -4.83 5.21 6.21
CA ILE A 90 -4.51 4.87 4.81
C ILE A 90 -5.81 4.70 4.03
N LEU A 91 -5.97 5.50 2.97
CA LEU A 91 -6.97 5.27 1.95
C LEU A 91 -6.30 4.48 0.81
N PHE A 92 -6.58 3.18 0.77
CA PHE A 92 -6.00 2.26 -0.20
C PHE A 92 -6.97 2.03 -1.36
N ILE A 93 -6.59 2.42 -2.56
CA ILE A 93 -7.39 2.24 -3.78
C ILE A 93 -6.71 1.15 -4.62
N SER A 94 -7.44 0.09 -4.94
CA SER A 94 -6.92 -1.01 -5.74
C SER A 94 -8.04 -1.83 -6.37
N HIS A 95 -7.74 -2.43 -7.52
CA HIS A 95 -8.57 -3.46 -8.14
C HIS A 95 -8.21 -4.88 -7.64
N ASP A 96 -7.10 -5.04 -6.92
CA ASP A 96 -6.72 -6.33 -6.32
C ASP A 96 -7.41 -6.52 -4.97
N LEU A 97 -8.51 -7.25 -5.01
CA LEU A 97 -9.32 -7.54 -3.83
C LEU A 97 -8.58 -8.37 -2.78
N SER A 98 -7.56 -9.14 -3.17
CA SER A 98 -6.75 -9.93 -2.23
C SER A 98 -5.91 -9.01 -1.35
N LEU A 99 -5.33 -7.96 -1.92
CA LEU A 99 -4.58 -6.94 -1.18
C LEU A 99 -5.52 -6.08 -0.31
N VAL A 100 -6.69 -5.68 -0.85
CA VAL A 100 -7.72 -4.95 -0.09
C VAL A 100 -8.13 -5.74 1.15
N ARG A 101 -8.45 -7.04 1.00
CA ARG A 101 -8.80 -7.91 2.12
C ARG A 101 -7.67 -8.04 3.15
N GLN A 102 -6.43 -8.02 2.69
CA GLN A 102 -5.27 -8.17 3.56
C GLN A 102 -4.97 -6.90 4.37
N LEU A 103 -5.20 -5.72 3.78
CA LEU A 103 -4.78 -4.43 4.36
C LEU A 103 -5.90 -3.67 5.06
N CYS A 104 -7.14 -3.71 4.52
CA CYS A 104 -8.19 -2.79 4.91
C CYS A 104 -9.10 -3.37 6.00
N GLU A 105 -9.47 -2.55 6.98
CA GLU A 105 -10.49 -2.86 8.00
C GLU A 105 -11.90 -2.54 7.48
N ARG A 106 -12.03 -1.53 6.64
CA ARG A 106 -13.28 -1.11 6.00
C ARG A 106 -13.11 -1.01 4.50
N VAL A 107 -14.17 -1.34 3.76
CA VAL A 107 -14.17 -1.34 2.30
C VAL A 107 -15.34 -0.52 1.78
N LEU A 108 -15.07 0.24 0.72
CA LEU A 108 -16.08 0.87 -0.12
C LEU A 108 -15.98 0.27 -1.51
N VAL A 109 -17.06 -0.32 -2.00
CA VAL A 109 -17.14 -0.84 -3.36
C VAL A 109 -17.75 0.24 -4.25
N MET A 110 -17.03 0.59 -5.31
CA MET A 110 -17.45 1.63 -6.24
C MET A 110 -17.78 1.05 -7.63
N ARG A 111 -18.80 1.61 -8.26
CA ARG A 111 -19.18 1.29 -9.64
C ARG A 111 -19.71 2.53 -10.35
N GLY A 112 -19.16 2.87 -11.52
CA GLY A 112 -19.63 4.02 -12.30
C GLY A 112 -19.58 5.36 -11.55
N GLY A 113 -18.58 5.53 -10.65
CA GLY A 113 -18.43 6.75 -9.86
C GLY A 113 -19.27 6.80 -8.57
N TYR A 114 -20.09 5.78 -8.29
CA TYR A 114 -20.94 5.71 -7.10
C TYR A 114 -20.46 4.62 -6.13
N VAL A 115 -20.60 4.87 -4.83
CA VAL A 115 -20.44 3.83 -3.81
C VAL A 115 -21.68 2.96 -3.81
N VAL A 116 -21.52 1.69 -4.19
CA VAL A 116 -22.63 0.72 -4.25
C VAL A 116 -22.76 -0.10 -2.97
N GLU A 117 -21.65 -0.35 -2.28
CA GLU A 117 -21.65 -1.05 -1.00
C GLU A 117 -20.50 -0.56 -0.12
N SER A 118 -20.70 -0.54 1.21
CA SER A 118 -19.66 -0.19 2.16
C SER A 118 -19.86 -0.88 3.49
N GLY A 119 -18.77 -1.27 4.16
CA GLY A 119 -18.83 -1.93 5.46
C GLY A 119 -17.47 -2.38 5.98
N PRO A 120 -17.46 -3.08 7.12
CA PRO A 120 -16.28 -3.83 7.58
C PRO A 120 -15.82 -4.80 6.48
N ALA A 121 -14.51 -5.02 6.36
CA ALA A 121 -13.95 -5.88 5.33
C ALA A 121 -14.56 -7.29 5.40
N ASP A 122 -14.70 -7.87 6.58
CA ASP A 122 -15.26 -9.20 6.74
C ASP A 122 -16.70 -9.30 6.24
N GLU A 123 -17.55 -8.29 6.47
CA GLU A 123 -18.91 -8.26 5.94
C GLU A 123 -18.92 -8.23 4.41
N ILE A 124 -18.11 -7.34 3.83
CA ILE A 124 -18.03 -7.20 2.36
C ILE A 124 -17.51 -8.47 1.70
N PHE A 125 -16.50 -9.12 2.27
CA PHE A 125 -15.88 -10.30 1.65
C PHE A 125 -16.63 -11.61 1.90
N TYR A 126 -17.32 -11.77 3.04
CA TYR A 126 -18.02 -13.01 3.39
C TYR A 126 -19.53 -12.94 3.26
N HIS A 127 -20.11 -11.75 3.39
CA HIS A 127 -21.57 -11.54 3.40
C HIS A 127 -21.99 -10.35 2.50
N PRO A 128 -21.49 -10.27 1.24
CA PRO A 128 -21.83 -9.16 0.35
C PRO A 128 -23.34 -9.15 0.06
N LYS A 129 -23.91 -7.96 0.05
CA LYS A 129 -25.34 -7.76 -0.19
C LYS A 129 -25.60 -7.44 -1.66
N GLU A 130 -24.77 -6.58 -2.26
CA GLU A 130 -24.91 -6.12 -3.62
C GLU A 130 -24.45 -7.18 -4.64
N GLU A 131 -25.22 -7.38 -5.69
CA GLU A 131 -24.91 -8.35 -6.76
C GLU A 131 -23.59 -8.05 -7.48
N TYR A 132 -23.25 -6.79 -7.62
CA TYR A 132 -21.97 -6.39 -8.19
C TYR A 132 -20.80 -6.82 -7.30
N THR A 133 -20.89 -6.59 -5.98
CA THR A 133 -19.88 -7.01 -5.00
C THR A 133 -19.71 -8.53 -4.99
N LYS A 134 -20.83 -9.28 -5.03
CA LYS A 134 -20.80 -10.76 -5.10
C LYS A 134 -20.01 -11.24 -6.31
N LYS A 135 -20.24 -10.64 -7.48
CA LYS A 135 -19.52 -10.95 -8.73
C LYS A 135 -18.04 -10.64 -8.63
N LEU A 136 -17.67 -9.49 -8.05
CA LEU A 136 -16.27 -9.12 -7.84
C LEU A 136 -15.55 -10.12 -6.95
N ILE A 137 -16.16 -10.50 -5.83
CA ILE A 137 -15.57 -11.44 -4.87
C ILE A 137 -15.47 -12.84 -5.47
N ALA A 138 -16.48 -13.28 -6.22
CA ALA A 138 -16.47 -14.57 -6.90
C ALA A 138 -15.36 -14.70 -7.95
N ALA A 139 -14.89 -13.56 -8.49
CA ALA A 139 -13.79 -13.52 -9.46
C ALA A 139 -12.39 -13.59 -8.80
N ILE A 140 -12.29 -13.51 -7.48
CA ILE A 140 -11.00 -13.67 -6.79
C ILE A 140 -10.48 -15.11 -7.00
N PRO A 141 -9.26 -15.29 -7.55
CA PRO A 141 -8.68 -16.60 -7.69
C PRO A 141 -8.58 -17.30 -6.31
N ARG A 142 -9.23 -18.44 -6.16
CA ARG A 142 -9.05 -19.27 -4.96
C ARG A 142 -7.67 -19.89 -5.02
N VAL A 143 -6.73 -19.42 -4.21
CA VAL A 143 -5.49 -20.14 -3.97
C VAL A 143 -5.88 -21.44 -3.26
N ILE A 144 -5.93 -22.55 -4.00
CA ILE A 144 -6.08 -23.89 -3.43
C ILE A 144 -4.76 -24.14 -2.70
N ARG A 145 -4.73 -23.89 -1.38
CA ARG A 145 -3.67 -24.46 -0.55
C ARG A 145 -3.85 -25.97 -0.66
N LYS A 146 -2.93 -26.63 -1.38
CA LYS A 146 -2.73 -28.09 -1.23
C LYS A 146 -2.46 -28.31 0.25
N THR A 147 -3.44 -28.77 0.99
CA THR A 147 -3.21 -29.40 2.29
C THR A 147 -2.36 -30.62 2.00
N GLU A 148 -1.11 -30.60 2.44
CA GLU A 148 -0.33 -31.82 2.65
C GLU A 148 -1.07 -32.68 3.68
N LYS A 149 -1.88 -33.57 3.18
CA LYS A 149 -2.35 -34.78 3.87
C LYS A 149 -2.34 -35.86 2.81
N ASP A 150 -1.22 -36.54 2.76
CA ASP A 150 -1.12 -37.99 2.53
C ASP A 150 0.38 -38.34 2.44
N SER A 151 0.91 -38.73 3.57
CA SER A 151 2.02 -39.69 3.71
C SER A 151 1.93 -40.33 5.09
#